data_6193ec8f4eeef4fc685f8f3d3fdbdfea
#
_entry.id   6193ec8f4eeef4fc685f8f3d3fdbdfea
#
_cell.length_a   1.000
_cell.length_b   1.000
_cell.length_c   1.000
_cell.angle_alpha   90.00
_cell.angle_beta   90.00
_cell.angle_gamma   90.00
#
_symmetry.space_group_name_H-M   'P 1'
#
loop_
_entity.id
_entity.type
_entity.pdbx_description
1 polymer ?
#
loop_
_entity_poly.entity_id
_entity_poly.type
_entity_poly.pdbx_seq_one_letter_code
_entity_poly.pdbx_strand_id
1 'polypeptide(L)' 'MIVTCVHVSVKPEKVNEFIDAIRENHMGSVTEPGNIRFDVLQEAGDPGRFMIYEVFE' A
#
# COMPACT_ATOMS: atom_id res chain seq x y z
N MET A 1 19.70 -0.74 2.70
CA MET A 1 18.27 -1.10 2.76
C MET A 1 17.48 0.10 3.27
N ILE A 2 16.41 0.44 2.58
CA ILE A 2 15.53 1.54 2.95
C ILE A 2 14.15 0.98 3.26
N VAL A 3 13.59 1.37 4.41
CA VAL A 3 12.25 0.95 4.82
C VAL A 3 11.37 2.19 4.94
N THR A 4 10.21 2.17 4.31
CA THR A 4 9.23 3.25 4.42
C THR A 4 7.88 2.71 4.90
N CYS A 5 7.24 3.48 5.77
CA CYS A 5 5.88 3.21 6.24
C CYS A 5 5.04 4.45 5.98
N VAL A 6 3.99 4.32 5.19
CA VAL A 6 3.09 5.43 4.87
C VAL A 6 1.70 5.12 5.40
N HIS A 7 1.16 6.00 6.23
CA HIS A 7 -0.22 5.88 6.72
C HIS A 7 -1.15 6.68 5.82
N VAL A 8 -2.22 6.05 5.37
CA VAL A 8 -3.18 6.66 4.45
C VAL A 8 -4.58 6.56 5.03
N SER A 9 -5.31 7.66 5.01
CA SER A 9 -6.73 7.70 5.36
C SER A 9 -7.54 7.98 4.10
N VAL A 10 -8.52 7.12 3.82
CA VAL A 10 -9.35 7.19 2.62
C VAL A 10 -10.80 7.37 3.03
N LYS A 11 -11.52 8.25 2.33
CA LYS A 11 -12.95 8.45 2.57
C LYS A 11 -13.71 7.16 2.31
N PRO A 12 -14.76 6.84 3.10
CA PRO A 12 -15.50 5.59 2.94
C PRO A 12 -15.97 5.32 1.52
N GLU A 13 -16.45 6.34 0.82
CA GLU A 13 -16.94 6.21 -0.55
C GLU A 13 -15.85 6.00 -1.60
N LYS A 14 -14.58 6.16 -1.20
CA LYS A 14 -13.43 6.01 -2.10
C LYS A 14 -12.59 4.76 -1.82
N VAL A 15 -12.95 3.97 -0.81
CA VAL A 15 -12.14 2.82 -0.39
C VAL A 15 -11.97 1.81 -1.52
N ASN A 16 -13.02 1.47 -2.24
CA ASN A 16 -12.93 0.49 -3.33
C ASN A 16 -12.04 0.99 -4.47
N GLU A 17 -12.16 2.27 -4.81
CA GLU A 17 -11.29 2.88 -5.83
C GLU A 17 -9.83 2.86 -5.39
N PHE A 18 -9.57 3.15 -4.12
CA PHE A 18 -8.22 3.11 -3.58
C PHE A 18 -7.64 1.70 -3.63
N ILE A 19 -8.42 0.70 -3.25
CA ILE A 19 -7.98 -0.70 -3.27
C ILE A 19 -7.59 -1.12 -4.69
N ASP A 20 -8.41 -0.77 -5.69
CA ASP A 20 -8.11 -1.10 -7.07
C ASP A 20 -6.83 -0.41 -7.56
N ALA A 21 -6.68 0.88 -7.24
CA ALA A 21 -5.50 1.64 -7.63
C ALA A 21 -4.23 1.12 -6.97
N ILE A 22 -4.28 0.80 -5.67
CA ILE A 22 -3.10 0.33 -4.95
C ILE A 22 -2.71 -1.10 -5.35
N ARG A 23 -3.67 -1.91 -5.76
CA ARG A 23 -3.40 -3.26 -6.27
C ARG A 23 -2.58 -3.19 -7.55
N GLU A 24 -2.95 -2.31 -8.47
CA GLU A 24 -2.19 -2.06 -9.69
C GLU A 24 -0.78 -1.57 -9.39
N ASN A 25 -0.68 -0.63 -8.46
CA ASN A 25 0.61 -0.08 -8.03
C ASN A 25 1.48 -1.15 -7.38
N HIS A 26 0.89 -2.02 -6.58
CA HIS A 26 1.61 -3.15 -5.96
C HIS A 26 2.19 -4.07 -7.02
N MET A 27 1.43 -4.44 -8.03
CA MET A 27 1.90 -5.31 -9.11
C MET A 27 3.07 -4.68 -9.87
N GLY A 28 3.01 -3.37 -10.11
CA GLY A 28 4.11 -2.64 -10.74
C GLY A 28 5.36 -2.60 -9.88
N SER A 29 5.19 -2.30 -8.59
CA SER A 29 6.32 -2.14 -7.66
C SER A 29 7.09 -3.44 -7.43
N VAL A 30 6.40 -4.57 -7.28
CA VAL A 30 7.07 -5.85 -7.00
C VAL A 30 7.87 -6.39 -8.17
N THR A 31 7.68 -5.85 -9.37
CA THR A 31 8.46 -6.22 -10.55
C THR A 31 9.68 -5.32 -10.75
N GLU A 32 9.82 -4.24 -9.99
CA GLU A 32 10.94 -3.31 -10.12
C GLU A 32 12.20 -3.88 -9.46
N PRO A 33 13.38 -3.76 -10.14
CA PRO A 33 14.64 -4.11 -9.52
C PRO A 33 14.88 -3.27 -8.27
N GLY A 34 15.35 -3.88 -7.20
CA GLY A 34 15.62 -3.18 -5.95
C GLY A 34 14.45 -3.15 -4.98
N ASN A 35 13.24 -3.47 -5.42
CA ASN A 35 12.11 -3.62 -4.51
C ASN A 35 12.18 -4.98 -3.85
N ILE A 36 12.32 -5.01 -2.52
CA ILE A 36 12.39 -6.23 -1.74
C ILE A 36 11.01 -6.63 -1.25
N ARG A 37 10.20 -5.64 -0.87
CA ARG A 37 8.89 -5.90 -0.27
C ARG A 37 7.95 -4.71 -0.47
N PHE A 38 6.70 -4.99 -0.77
CA PHE A 38 5.64 -3.98 -0.88
C PHE A 38 4.37 -4.59 -0.32
N ASP A 39 3.98 -4.17 0.88
CA ASP A 39 2.77 -4.65 1.55
C ASP A 39 1.79 -3.50 1.76
N VAL A 40 0.52 -3.79 1.57
CA VAL A 40 -0.57 -2.86 1.88
C VAL A 40 -1.43 -3.50 2.96
N LEU A 41 -1.56 -2.82 4.08
CA LEU A 41 -2.31 -3.29 5.24
C LEU A 41 -3.53 -2.41 5.44
N GLN A 42 -4.67 -3.02 5.73
CA GLN A 42 -5.91 -2.32 6.05
C GLN A 42 -6.26 -2.57 7.52
N GLU A 43 -6.62 -1.52 8.25
CA GLU A 43 -6.99 -1.65 9.65
C GLU A 43 -8.33 -2.37 9.78
N ALA A 44 -8.39 -3.38 10.64
CA ALA A 44 -9.59 -4.21 10.80
C ALA A 44 -10.79 -3.43 11.34
N GLY A 45 -10.55 -2.44 12.20
CA GLY A 45 -11.59 -1.63 12.79
C GLY A 45 -11.98 -0.38 12.00
N ASP A 46 -11.23 -0.05 10.95
CA ASP A 46 -11.47 1.14 10.14
C ASP A 46 -11.06 0.87 8.69
N PRO A 47 -12.01 0.51 7.82
CA PRO A 47 -11.70 0.15 6.43
C PRO A 47 -11.07 1.26 5.59
N GLY A 48 -11.18 2.51 6.02
CA GLY A 48 -10.56 3.65 5.33
C GLY A 48 -9.11 3.91 5.72
N ARG A 49 -8.57 3.16 6.68
CA ARG A 49 -7.20 3.35 7.15
C ARG A 49 -6.28 2.25 6.64
N PHE A 50 -5.22 2.67 5.98
CA PHE A 50 -4.25 1.78 5.37
C PHE A 50 -2.84 2.15 5.82
N MET A 51 -1.95 1.18 5.76
CA MET A 51 -0.52 1.40 5.91
C MET A 51 0.18 0.71 4.75
N ILE A 52 1.07 1.45 4.09
CA ILE A 52 1.90 0.92 3.01
C ILE A 52 3.30 0.73 3.57
N TYR A 53 3.80 -0.49 3.51
CA TYR A 53 5.11 -0.86 4.01
C TYR A 53 5.98 -1.29 2.84
N GLU A 54 7.06 -0.54 2.59
CA GLU A 54 7.95 -0.80 1.46
C GLU A 54 9.39 -0.99 1.94
N VAL A 55 10.08 -1.94 1.33
CA VAL A 55 11.50 -2.20 1.59
C VAL A 55 12.25 -2.18 0.27
N PHE A 56 13.28 -1.36 0.19
CA PHE A 56 14.16 -1.24 -0.99
C PHE A 56 15.60 -1.55 -0.60
N GLU A 57 16.38 -1.93 -1.57
CA GLU A 57 17.83 -2.10 -1.40
C GLU A 57 18.56 -0.80 -1.10
#